data_d2046da2f680a6638b8dc57df150120a
#
_entry.id   d2046da2f680a6638b8dc57df150120a
#
_cell.length_a   1.000
_cell.length_b   1.000
_cell.length_c   1.000
_cell.angle_alpha   90.00
_cell.angle_beta   90.00
_cell.angle_gamma   90.00
#
_symmetry.space_group_name_H-M   'P 1'
#
loop_
_entity.id
_entity.type
_entity.pdbx_description
1 polymer ?
#
loop_
_entity_poly.entity_id
_entity_poly.type
_entity_poly.pdbx_seq_one_letter_code
_entity_poly.pdbx_strand_id
1 'polypeptide(L)'
;MASAQAAPAAVPYPLSRQLLEAVLADRTSDRFVCELIWPRLGYELNGSGTWSAGPATSAGWRESFPVEPQFIAERPPSVALTRSIAKAHKQLLKEQLGFAGYRLGELYPRRTRRATAVNWLLAHLAERGEPLPEIGPLPQLLAAPADPVAGHPGDLPVG
;
A
#
# COMPACT_ATOMS: atom_id res chain seq x y z
N MET A 1 -27.43 -6.64 -18.83
CA MET A 1 -27.16 -6.52 -18.67
C MET A 1 -26.54 -6.54 -18.12
N ALA A 2 -26.11 -6.46 -18.25
CA ALA A 2 -25.45 -6.38 -17.80
C ALA A 2 -24.81 -6.37 -17.38
N SER A 3 -24.91 -6.39 -17.45
CA SER A 3 -24.27 -6.30 -17.09
C SER A 3 -23.59 -6.34 -16.73
N ALA A 4 -23.85 -6.77 -17.14
CA ALA A 4 -23.28 -6.73 -16.83
C ALA A 4 -22.56 -6.38 -16.52
N GLN A 5 -22.89 -6.11 -16.64
CA GLN A 5 -22.13 -5.61 -16.31
C GLN A 5 -21.47 -5.53 -15.41
N ALA A 6 -21.15 -6.24 -15.50
CA ALA A 6 -20.24 -6.33 -14.38
C ALA A 6 -19.29 -5.13 -14.42
N ALA A 7 -19.20 -4.40 -13.33
CA ALA A 7 -18.18 -3.37 -13.24
C ALA A 7 -16.82 -4.06 -13.49
N PRO A 8 -15.98 -3.54 -14.40
CA PRO A 8 -14.64 -4.09 -14.56
C PRO A 8 -13.93 -4.07 -13.22
N ALA A 9 -13.13 -5.08 -12.95
CA ALA A 9 -12.28 -5.07 -11.78
C ALA A 9 -11.54 -3.74 -11.72
N ALA A 10 -11.50 -3.10 -10.56
CA ALA A 10 -10.81 -1.83 -10.41
C ALA A 10 -9.37 -1.99 -10.90
N VAL A 11 -8.98 -1.15 -11.87
CA VAL A 11 -7.61 -1.15 -12.38
C VAL A 11 -6.72 -0.59 -11.26
N PRO A 12 -5.67 -1.31 -10.85
CA PRO A 12 -4.76 -0.80 -9.83
C PRO A 12 -4.12 0.50 -10.27
N TYR A 13 -3.95 1.42 -9.33
CA TYR A 13 -3.29 2.70 -9.61
C TYR A 13 -1.86 2.42 -10.09
N PRO A 14 -1.44 3.04 -11.20
CA PRO A 14 -0.10 2.78 -11.75
C PRO A 14 1.01 3.22 -10.78
N LEU A 15 2.03 2.38 -10.66
CA LEU A 15 3.17 2.67 -9.80
C LEU A 15 4.28 3.33 -10.58
N SER A 16 5.00 4.24 -9.93
CA SER A 16 6.21 4.87 -10.45
C SER A 16 7.14 5.17 -9.28
N ARG A 17 8.42 5.36 -9.59
CA ARG A 17 9.39 5.78 -8.58
C ARG A 17 8.93 7.08 -7.91
N GLN A 18 8.45 8.02 -8.72
CA GLN A 18 7.95 9.29 -8.23
C GLN A 18 6.81 9.12 -7.23
N LEU A 19 5.85 8.25 -7.53
CA LEU A 19 4.73 7.96 -6.63
C LEU A 19 5.23 7.33 -5.32
N LEU A 20 6.09 6.34 -5.42
CA LEU A 20 6.57 5.64 -4.23
C LEU A 20 7.41 6.56 -3.33
N GLU A 21 8.18 7.46 -3.93
CA GLU A 21 8.91 8.47 -3.17
C GLU A 21 7.96 9.43 -2.45
N ALA A 22 6.83 9.77 -3.08
CA ALA A 22 5.80 10.61 -2.43
C ALA A 22 5.16 9.87 -1.24
N VAL A 23 4.95 8.57 -1.36
CA VAL A 23 4.46 7.75 -0.24
C VAL A 23 5.46 7.77 0.92
N LEU A 24 6.75 7.58 0.63
CA LEU A 24 7.80 7.60 1.65
C LEU A 24 7.95 8.98 2.29
N ALA A 25 7.70 10.04 1.53
CA ALA A 25 7.74 11.42 2.03
C ALA A 25 6.47 11.82 2.80
N ASP A 26 5.55 10.89 2.99
CA ASP A 26 4.30 11.10 3.72
C ASP A 26 3.42 12.20 3.07
N ARG A 27 3.37 12.18 1.74
CA ARG A 27 2.61 13.14 0.95
C ARG A 27 1.34 12.57 0.35
N THR A 28 0.92 11.41 0.83
CA THR A 28 -0.34 10.76 0.47
C THR A 28 -1.02 10.28 1.74
N SER A 29 -2.35 10.15 1.72
CA SER A 29 -3.08 9.64 2.88
C SER A 29 -2.76 8.17 3.12
N ASP A 30 -2.99 7.70 4.35
CA ASP A 30 -2.83 6.29 4.68
C ASP A 30 -3.79 5.43 3.87
N ARG A 31 -5.02 5.90 3.65
CA ARG A 31 -5.98 5.18 2.82
C ARG A 31 -5.49 5.02 1.39
N PHE A 32 -4.91 6.06 0.81
CA PHE A 32 -4.37 5.96 -0.55
C PHE A 32 -3.31 4.87 -0.64
N VAL A 33 -2.42 4.79 0.35
CA VAL A 33 -1.40 3.72 0.38
C VAL A 33 -2.05 2.34 0.40
N CYS A 34 -3.08 2.16 1.23
CA CYS A 34 -3.83 0.91 1.27
C CYS A 34 -4.51 0.62 -0.08
N GLU A 35 -5.04 1.63 -0.74
CA GLU A 35 -5.69 1.48 -2.04
C GLU A 35 -4.71 1.09 -3.16
N LEU A 36 -3.44 1.33 -2.97
CA LEU A 36 -2.43 0.79 -3.88
C LEU A 36 -2.28 -0.72 -3.72
N ILE A 37 -2.51 -1.24 -2.53
CA ILE A 37 -2.25 -2.66 -2.19
C ILE A 37 -3.50 -3.52 -2.36
N TRP A 38 -4.67 -3.06 -1.90
CA TRP A 38 -5.88 -3.87 -1.90
C TRP A 38 -6.19 -4.54 -3.24
N PRO A 39 -6.24 -3.80 -4.38
CA PRO A 39 -6.53 -4.46 -5.66
C PRO A 39 -5.44 -5.45 -6.07
N ARG A 40 -4.19 -5.18 -5.69
CA ARG A 40 -3.07 -6.08 -5.99
C ARG A 40 -3.09 -7.37 -5.19
N LEU A 41 -3.79 -7.37 -4.05
CA LEU A 41 -4.07 -8.58 -3.26
C LEU A 41 -5.38 -9.27 -3.68
N GLY A 42 -6.07 -8.74 -4.68
CA GLY A 42 -7.32 -9.30 -5.16
C GLY A 42 -8.56 -8.80 -4.46
N TYR A 43 -8.44 -7.82 -3.57
CA TYR A 43 -9.61 -7.19 -2.94
C TYR A 43 -10.39 -6.42 -3.97
N GLU A 44 -11.70 -6.37 -3.79
CA GLU A 44 -12.63 -5.72 -4.70
C GLU A 44 -13.41 -4.62 -4.00
N LEU A 45 -13.60 -3.52 -4.73
CA LEU A 45 -14.38 -2.38 -4.25
C LEU A 45 -15.86 -2.65 -4.46
N ASN A 46 -16.63 -2.61 -3.37
CA ASN A 46 -18.08 -2.79 -3.46
C ASN A 46 -18.80 -1.45 -3.66
N GLY A 47 -20.14 -1.52 -3.84
CA GLY A 47 -20.95 -0.33 -4.12
C GLY A 47 -21.01 0.70 -2.98
N SER A 48 -20.62 0.34 -1.77
CA SER A 48 -20.57 1.26 -0.63
C SER A 48 -19.23 1.94 -0.44
N GLY A 49 -18.26 1.67 -1.35
CA GLY A 49 -16.93 2.23 -1.24
C GLY A 49 -15.98 1.47 -0.32
N THR A 50 -16.36 0.25 0.08
CA THR A 50 -15.55 -0.61 0.94
C THR A 50 -14.87 -1.71 0.13
N TRP A 51 -13.63 -2.01 0.44
CA TRP A 51 -12.88 -3.09 -0.20
C TRP A 51 -13.01 -4.38 0.61
N SER A 52 -13.35 -5.46 -0.05
CA SER A 52 -13.53 -6.78 0.58
C SER A 52 -12.76 -7.83 -0.19
N ALA A 53 -12.35 -8.91 0.50
CA ALA A 53 -11.67 -10.01 -0.14
C ALA A 53 -12.50 -10.56 -1.30
N GLY A 54 -11.87 -10.70 -2.46
CA GLY A 54 -12.51 -11.19 -3.68
C GLY A 54 -12.05 -12.60 -4.03
N PRO A 55 -12.53 -13.13 -5.18
CA PRO A 55 -12.14 -14.48 -5.61
C PRO A 55 -10.63 -14.64 -5.83
N ALA A 56 -9.95 -13.55 -6.20
CA ALA A 56 -8.50 -13.59 -6.43
C ALA A 56 -7.69 -13.41 -5.17
N THR A 57 -8.32 -13.08 -4.04
CA THR A 57 -7.63 -12.95 -2.76
C THR A 57 -7.27 -14.32 -2.22
N SER A 58 -6.01 -14.50 -1.78
CA SER A 58 -5.57 -15.76 -1.22
C SER A 58 -6.32 -16.08 0.07
N ALA A 59 -6.39 -17.39 0.42
CA ALA A 59 -7.13 -17.86 1.59
C ALA A 59 -6.63 -17.21 2.88
N GLY A 60 -5.32 -17.07 3.05
CA GLY A 60 -4.75 -16.47 4.26
C GLY A 60 -5.21 -15.02 4.48
N TRP A 61 -5.19 -14.21 3.43
CA TRP A 61 -5.68 -12.84 3.51
C TRP A 61 -7.19 -12.80 3.73
N ARG A 62 -7.93 -13.64 3.01
CA ARG A 62 -9.39 -13.67 3.12
C ARG A 62 -9.85 -14.05 4.52
N GLU A 63 -9.19 -15.04 5.12
CA GLU A 63 -9.58 -15.52 6.46
C GLU A 63 -9.20 -14.54 7.56
N SER A 64 -8.01 -13.95 7.47
CA SER A 64 -7.52 -13.04 8.51
C SER A 64 -8.06 -11.63 8.38
N PHE A 65 -8.27 -11.17 7.14
CA PHE A 65 -8.66 -9.78 6.86
C PHE A 65 -9.70 -9.75 5.74
N PRO A 66 -10.96 -10.13 6.02
CA PRO A 66 -11.99 -10.16 4.98
C PRO A 66 -12.37 -8.80 4.43
N VAL A 67 -12.15 -7.72 5.19
CA VAL A 67 -12.51 -6.36 4.81
C VAL A 67 -11.36 -5.41 5.13
N GLU A 68 -10.96 -4.62 4.16
CA GLU A 68 -10.03 -3.47 4.26
C GLU A 68 -8.92 -3.63 5.30
N PRO A 69 -7.94 -4.54 5.11
CA PRO A 69 -6.81 -4.58 6.03
C PRO A 69 -6.11 -3.22 6.06
N GLN A 70 -5.99 -2.65 7.25
CA GLN A 70 -5.42 -1.31 7.45
C GLN A 70 -3.93 -1.44 7.69
N PHE A 71 -3.15 -1.48 6.62
CA PHE A 71 -1.71 -1.76 6.67
C PHE A 71 -0.92 -0.71 7.45
N ILE A 72 -1.42 0.51 7.51
CA ILE A 72 -0.72 1.62 8.18
C ILE A 72 -1.24 1.80 9.61
N ALA A 73 -2.56 1.76 9.79
CA ALA A 73 -3.17 2.02 11.09
C ALA A 73 -3.02 0.86 12.07
N GLU A 74 -2.93 -0.39 11.57
CA GLU A 74 -2.98 -1.58 12.42
C GLU A 74 -1.75 -2.47 12.27
N ARG A 75 -1.26 -2.96 13.39
CA ARG A 75 -0.07 -3.83 13.40
C ARG A 75 -0.30 -5.18 12.71
N PRO A 76 -1.40 -5.94 12.98
CA PRO A 76 -1.54 -7.28 12.41
C PRO A 76 -1.47 -7.33 10.88
N PRO A 77 -2.20 -6.50 10.12
CA PRO A 77 -2.07 -6.55 8.66
C PRO A 77 -0.71 -6.05 8.17
N SER A 78 -0.06 -5.13 8.87
CA SER A 78 1.30 -4.70 8.53
C SER A 78 2.30 -5.84 8.68
N VAL A 79 2.19 -6.62 9.76
CA VAL A 79 3.03 -7.80 9.99
C VAL A 79 2.78 -8.85 8.90
N ALA A 80 1.51 -9.09 8.55
CA ALA A 80 1.15 -10.04 7.48
C ALA A 80 1.77 -9.61 6.16
N LEU A 81 1.75 -8.30 5.87
CA LEU A 81 2.34 -7.76 4.66
C LEU A 81 3.86 -8.01 4.63
N THR A 82 4.54 -7.73 5.73
CA THR A 82 5.98 -7.98 5.85
C THR A 82 6.31 -9.45 5.63
N ARG A 83 5.54 -10.34 6.24
CA ARG A 83 5.78 -11.80 6.12
C ARG A 83 5.52 -12.32 4.71
N SER A 84 4.67 -11.65 3.94
CA SER A 84 4.36 -12.08 2.58
C SER A 84 5.46 -11.74 1.58
N ILE A 85 6.41 -10.87 1.94
CA ILE A 85 7.51 -10.49 1.05
C ILE A 85 8.54 -11.61 1.03
N ALA A 86 8.83 -12.13 -0.17
CA ALA A 86 9.84 -13.19 -0.34
C ALA A 86 11.22 -12.69 0.10
N LYS A 87 12.03 -13.61 0.63
CA LYS A 87 13.36 -13.29 1.14
C LYS A 87 14.21 -12.54 0.11
N ALA A 88 14.13 -12.93 -1.16
CA ALA A 88 14.88 -12.30 -2.25
C ALA A 88 14.49 -10.84 -2.46
N HIS A 89 13.33 -10.40 -1.97
CA HIS A 89 12.80 -9.05 -2.20
C HIS A 89 12.75 -8.19 -0.94
N LYS A 90 13.39 -8.63 0.15
CA LYS A 90 13.34 -7.89 1.42
C LYS A 90 14.08 -6.55 1.39
N GLN A 91 15.01 -6.36 0.43
CA GLN A 91 15.87 -5.18 0.36
C GLN A 91 15.60 -4.29 -0.86
N LEU A 92 14.49 -4.49 -1.57
CA LEU A 92 14.21 -3.72 -2.79
C LEU A 92 14.08 -2.23 -2.54
N LEU A 93 13.56 -1.84 -1.38
CA LEU A 93 13.43 -0.44 -1.02
C LEU A 93 14.79 0.26 -1.05
N LYS A 94 15.81 -0.38 -0.47
CA LYS A 94 17.17 0.12 -0.49
C LYS A 94 17.79 0.02 -1.89
N GLU A 95 17.63 -1.14 -2.54
CA GLU A 95 18.25 -1.41 -3.82
C GLU A 95 17.70 -0.55 -4.96
N GLN A 96 16.38 -0.38 -5.01
CA GLN A 96 15.73 0.31 -6.12
C GLN A 96 15.50 1.79 -5.87
N LEU A 97 15.22 2.20 -4.63
CA LEU A 97 14.94 3.59 -4.31
C LEU A 97 16.06 4.28 -3.53
N GLY A 98 17.07 3.54 -3.12
CA GLY A 98 18.16 4.08 -2.30
C GLY A 98 17.69 4.47 -0.91
N PHE A 99 16.55 3.96 -0.45
CA PHE A 99 15.99 4.30 0.84
C PHE A 99 16.57 3.40 1.92
N ALA A 100 17.40 3.97 2.79
CA ALA A 100 18.10 3.22 3.84
C ALA A 100 17.32 3.19 5.18
N GLY A 101 16.15 3.78 5.23
CA GLY A 101 15.33 3.85 6.44
C GLY A 101 15.20 5.27 6.96
N TYR A 102 14.37 5.43 7.98
CA TYR A 102 14.20 6.69 8.65
C TYR A 102 15.24 6.86 9.74
N ARG A 103 15.53 8.11 10.12
CA ARG A 103 16.42 8.40 11.25
C ARG A 103 15.80 7.88 12.52
N LEU A 104 16.65 7.60 13.53
CA LEU A 104 16.21 7.03 14.79
C LEU A 104 15.07 7.84 15.43
N GLY A 105 15.16 9.16 15.43
CA GLY A 105 14.11 10.03 15.97
C GLY A 105 12.85 10.13 15.13
N GLU A 106 12.79 9.44 13.96
CA GLU A 106 11.68 9.48 13.03
C GLU A 106 11.03 8.11 12.85
N LEU A 107 11.28 7.17 13.75
CA LEU A 107 10.77 5.80 13.69
C LEU A 107 9.35 5.73 14.27
N TYR A 108 8.40 6.35 13.57
CA TYR A 108 6.99 6.27 13.95
C TYR A 108 6.33 5.08 13.26
N PRO A 109 5.39 4.38 13.92
CA PRO A 109 4.71 3.23 13.31
C PRO A 109 4.11 3.55 11.94
N ARG A 110 3.45 4.69 11.77
CA ARG A 110 2.91 5.09 10.47
C ARG A 110 3.99 5.08 9.39
N ARG A 111 5.13 5.70 9.66
CA ARG A 111 6.20 5.81 8.65
C ARG A 111 6.84 4.47 8.34
N THR A 112 7.14 3.68 9.35
CA THR A 112 7.77 2.37 9.14
C THR A 112 6.84 1.44 8.40
N ARG A 113 5.53 1.50 8.67
CA ARG A 113 4.53 0.70 7.96
C ARG A 113 4.34 1.18 6.52
N ARG A 114 4.44 2.47 6.25
CA ARG A 114 4.42 3.01 4.87
C ARG A 114 5.63 2.52 4.09
N ALA A 115 6.80 2.48 4.71
CA ALA A 115 8.00 1.92 4.09
C ALA A 115 7.82 0.43 3.77
N THR A 116 7.23 -0.34 4.68
CA THR A 116 6.89 -1.74 4.43
C THR A 116 5.94 -1.87 3.24
N ALA A 117 4.93 -1.02 3.16
CA ALA A 117 3.98 -1.01 2.05
C ALA A 117 4.69 -0.76 0.72
N VAL A 118 5.60 0.21 0.68
CA VAL A 118 6.37 0.50 -0.54
C VAL A 118 7.24 -0.70 -0.93
N ASN A 119 7.90 -1.33 0.03
CA ASN A 119 8.72 -2.51 -0.26
C ASN A 119 7.85 -3.67 -0.79
N TRP A 120 6.65 -3.83 -0.24
CA TRP A 120 5.72 -4.84 -0.74
C TRP A 120 5.32 -4.55 -2.19
N LEU A 121 5.05 -3.28 -2.53
CA LEU A 121 4.70 -2.90 -3.90
C LEU A 121 5.86 -3.18 -4.87
N LEU A 122 7.09 -2.87 -4.46
CA LEU A 122 8.27 -3.20 -5.27
C LEU A 122 8.42 -4.70 -5.47
N ALA A 123 8.22 -5.48 -4.41
CA ALA A 123 8.27 -6.94 -4.48
C ALA A 123 7.19 -7.49 -5.41
N HIS A 124 6.00 -6.92 -5.36
CA HIS A 124 4.89 -7.30 -6.24
C HIS A 124 5.27 -7.13 -7.71
N LEU A 125 5.86 -5.98 -8.07
CA LEU A 125 6.32 -5.76 -9.43
C LEU A 125 7.44 -6.73 -9.81
N ALA A 126 8.40 -6.93 -8.91
CA ALA A 126 9.53 -7.82 -9.17
C ALA A 126 9.07 -9.26 -9.44
N GLU A 127 8.13 -9.77 -8.66
CA GLU A 127 7.61 -11.13 -8.84
C GLU A 127 6.86 -11.29 -10.16
N ARG A 128 6.29 -10.22 -10.68
CA ARG A 128 5.56 -10.23 -11.96
C ARG A 128 6.42 -9.87 -13.15
N GLY A 129 7.68 -9.54 -12.92
CA GLY A 129 8.58 -9.09 -13.99
C GLY A 129 8.16 -7.75 -14.59
N GLU A 130 7.46 -6.93 -13.83
CA GLU A 130 6.99 -5.62 -14.29
C GLU A 130 8.00 -4.54 -13.92
N PRO A 131 8.30 -3.61 -14.86
CA PRO A 131 9.25 -2.55 -14.58
C PRO A 131 8.65 -1.49 -13.66
N LEU A 132 9.52 -0.73 -12.99
CA LEU A 132 9.12 0.46 -12.23
C LEU A 132 9.48 1.69 -13.07
N PRO A 133 8.50 2.37 -13.69
CA PRO A 133 8.77 3.60 -14.41
C PRO A 133 9.25 4.71 -13.46
N GLU A 134 10.08 5.62 -13.97
CA GLU A 134 10.52 6.77 -13.18
C GLU A 134 9.37 7.73 -12.88
N ILE A 135 8.52 7.98 -13.88
CA ILE A 135 7.44 8.97 -13.82
C ILE A 135 6.13 8.28 -14.16
N GLY A 136 5.06 8.73 -13.53
CA GLY A 136 3.71 8.24 -13.80
C GLY A 136 2.67 9.16 -13.17
N PRO A 137 1.38 8.77 -13.22
CA PRO A 137 0.32 9.54 -12.60
C PRO A 137 0.56 9.76 -11.12
N LEU A 138 0.18 10.92 -10.63
CA LEU A 138 0.23 11.25 -9.21
C LEU A 138 -1.14 11.71 -8.75
N PRO A 139 -1.56 11.32 -7.53
CA PRO A 139 -2.72 11.95 -6.92
C PRO A 139 -2.38 13.39 -6.55
N GLN A 140 -3.37 14.16 -6.09
CA GLN A 140 -3.07 15.45 -5.50
C GLN A 140 -2.21 15.21 -4.26
N LEU A 141 -0.96 15.68 -4.31
CA LEU A 141 -0.03 15.49 -3.21
C LEU A 141 -0.37 16.40 -2.05
N LEU A 142 -0.26 15.86 -0.84
CA LEU A 142 -0.52 16.58 0.41
C LEU A 142 0.79 17.11 0.95
N ALA A 143 0.72 18.15 1.80
CA ALA A 143 1.87 18.49 2.62
C ALA A 143 2.12 17.36 3.62
N ALA A 144 3.38 17.15 4.02
CA ALA A 144 3.67 16.20 5.08
C ALA A 144 2.88 16.61 6.34
N PRO A 145 2.34 15.64 7.11
CA PRO A 145 1.51 15.98 8.26
C PRO A 145 2.30 16.75 9.32
N ALA A 146 1.64 17.69 9.97
CA ALA A 146 2.25 18.46 11.07
C ALA A 146 2.63 17.52 12.23
N ASP A 147 1.81 16.49 12.46
CA ASP A 147 2.09 15.44 13.44
C ASP A 147 2.22 14.11 12.69
N PRO A 148 3.45 13.61 12.49
CA PRO A 148 3.66 12.36 11.76
C PRO A 148 3.13 11.12 12.49
N VAL A 149 2.84 11.22 13.78
CA VAL A 149 2.23 10.12 14.54
C VAL A 149 0.74 10.03 14.23
N ALA A 150 0.04 11.15 14.17
CA ALA A 150 -1.38 11.20 13.90
C ALA A 150 -1.70 11.11 12.41
N GLY A 151 -0.82 11.59 11.55
CA GLY A 151 -1.00 11.55 10.10
C GLY A 151 -1.81 12.71 9.54
N HIS A 152 -2.38 12.47 8.36
CA HIS A 152 -3.19 13.46 7.64
C HIS A 152 -4.62 13.48 8.18
N PRO A 153 -5.36 14.59 7.95
CA PRO A 153 -6.80 14.60 8.28
C PRO A 153 -7.50 13.42 7.60
N GLY A 154 -8.30 12.69 8.36
CA GLY A 154 -9.00 11.51 7.87
C GLY A 154 -8.25 10.20 7.99
N ASP A 155 -6.97 10.22 8.31
CA ASP A 155 -6.23 8.99 8.60
C ASP A 155 -6.75 8.37 9.89
N LEU A 156 -6.82 7.03 9.91
CA LEU A 156 -7.26 6.29 11.09
C LEU A 156 -6.23 6.37 12.20
N PRO A 157 -6.67 6.34 13.47
CA PRO A 157 -5.73 6.26 14.59
C PRO A 157 -4.85 5.02 14.48
N VAL A 158 -3.58 5.17 14.82
CA VAL A 158 -2.60 4.08 14.74
C VAL A 158 -2.62 3.28 16.04
N GLY A 159 -2.76 1.98 15.89
CA GLY A 159 -2.74 1.04 17.01
C GLY A 159 -1.67 -0.04 16.88
#